data_b17fdd01e829a5d5cfa35708741afced
#
_entry.id   b17fdd01e829a5d5cfa35708741afced
#
_cell.length_a   1.000
_cell.length_b   1.000
_cell.length_c   1.000
_cell.angle_alpha   90.00
_cell.angle_beta   90.00
_cell.angle_gamma   90.00
#
_symmetry.space_group_name_H-M   'P 1'
#
loop_
_entity.id
_entity.type
_entity.pdbx_description
1 polymer ?
#
loop_
_entity_poly.entity_id
_entity_poly.type
_entity_poly.pdbx_seq_one_letter_code
_entity_poly.pdbx_strand_id
1 'polypeptide(L)'
;MFRVCFLVLVFFFLSCSKEVKPKYEYIVKNKSFIESFDLKPNSGFTNLSKGFTFFKHDNKEASTAPIILIHGFSVPSYIWDPTFELLSNKGYNVISLDLFGRGFSENLDQPYTDKLFADQVIDLMIKLNIDSAKLVGLSNGGRVISKVAELKPSVVSSLIYVASSGFRSIQESKDKSVSNEEVENFIKNNYPTISKGQLEDFKYPENHIGWDEKYEELLKYKGFAKALISTRKNHYTMDDIHKKIQESDIPVYTIWGDSDKVVVYD
;
A
#
# COMPACT_ATOMS: atom_id res chain seq x y z
N MET A 1 -82.74 12.19 6.14
CA MET A 1 -81.40 12.81 5.96
C MET A 1 -80.33 11.77 6.32
N PHE A 2 -79.83 11.02 5.36
CA PHE A 2 -78.72 10.07 5.57
C PHE A 2 -77.39 10.77 5.30
N ARG A 3 -76.50 10.83 6.31
CA ARG A 3 -75.12 11.29 6.14
C ARG A 3 -74.24 10.07 5.80
N VAL A 4 -73.69 10.05 4.58
CA VAL A 4 -72.70 9.08 4.16
C VAL A 4 -71.32 9.62 4.57
N CYS A 5 -70.66 8.91 5.53
CA CYS A 5 -69.26 9.16 5.86
C CYS A 5 -68.36 8.43 4.85
N PHE A 6 -67.63 9.20 4.06
CA PHE A 6 -66.55 8.66 3.21
C PHE A 6 -65.29 8.45 4.07
N LEU A 7 -64.93 7.21 4.27
CA LEU A 7 -63.63 6.83 4.87
C LEU A 7 -62.58 6.83 3.75
N VAL A 8 -61.68 7.82 3.75
CA VAL A 8 -60.53 7.84 2.87
C VAL A 8 -59.40 6.97 3.49
N LEU A 9 -59.19 5.78 2.95
CA LEU A 9 -58.05 4.92 3.29
C LEU A 9 -56.81 5.44 2.58
N VAL A 10 -55.90 6.10 3.35
CA VAL A 10 -54.59 6.48 2.87
C VAL A 10 -53.64 5.28 2.97
N PHE A 11 -53.36 4.64 1.82
CA PHE A 11 -52.33 3.62 1.74
C PHE A 11 -50.94 4.29 1.74
N PHE A 12 -50.25 4.22 2.88
CA PHE A 12 -48.83 4.48 2.90
C PHE A 12 -48.06 3.30 2.23
N PHE A 13 -47.65 3.50 1.01
CA PHE A 13 -46.66 2.62 0.40
C PHE A 13 -45.32 2.89 1.04
N LEU A 14 -44.94 2.07 2.02
CA LEU A 14 -43.57 1.96 2.50
C LEU A 14 -42.76 1.34 1.36
N SER A 15 -42.19 2.19 0.50
CA SER A 15 -41.18 1.78 -0.46
C SER A 15 -39.93 1.39 0.32
N CYS A 16 -39.78 0.11 0.59
CA CYS A 16 -38.53 -0.46 1.08
C CYS A 16 -37.55 -0.48 -0.11
N SER A 17 -36.89 0.65 -0.37
CA SER A 17 -35.77 0.68 -1.27
C SER A 17 -34.68 -0.20 -0.65
N LYS A 18 -34.43 -1.40 -1.24
CA LYS A 18 -33.23 -2.16 -0.93
C LYS A 18 -32.05 -1.25 -1.22
N GLU A 19 -31.36 -0.80 -0.19
CA GLU A 19 -30.08 -0.12 -0.34
C GLU A 19 -29.18 -1.07 -1.13
N VAL A 20 -28.89 -0.74 -2.39
CA VAL A 20 -27.93 -1.45 -3.21
C VAL A 20 -26.58 -1.10 -2.61
N LYS A 21 -25.97 -2.05 -1.90
CA LYS A 21 -24.61 -1.86 -1.37
C LYS A 21 -23.66 -1.52 -2.52
N PRO A 22 -22.83 -0.50 -2.39
CA PRO A 22 -21.86 -0.18 -3.42
C PRO A 22 -20.95 -1.39 -3.67
N LYS A 23 -20.60 -1.63 -4.93
CA LYS A 23 -19.73 -2.75 -5.31
C LYS A 23 -18.30 -2.53 -4.79
N TYR A 24 -17.85 -1.27 -4.72
CA TYR A 24 -16.48 -0.88 -4.39
C TYR A 24 -16.47 0.10 -3.20
N GLU A 25 -15.34 0.18 -2.52
CA GLU A 25 -15.02 1.16 -1.46
C GLU A 25 -16.07 1.30 -0.35
N TYR A 26 -16.60 0.18 0.14
CA TYR A 26 -17.61 0.15 1.21
C TYR A 26 -17.07 -0.27 2.57
N ILE A 27 -15.81 -0.77 2.67
CA ILE A 27 -15.18 -1.16 3.92
C ILE A 27 -14.32 -0.01 4.45
N VAL A 28 -14.66 0.51 5.62
CA VAL A 28 -13.87 1.52 6.31
C VAL A 28 -12.88 0.84 7.25
N LYS A 29 -11.59 1.11 7.08
CA LYS A 29 -10.54 0.62 7.97
C LYS A 29 -10.48 1.52 9.21
N ASN A 30 -11.03 1.03 10.31
CA ASN A 30 -11.14 1.70 11.61
C ASN A 30 -10.87 0.71 12.75
N LYS A 31 -11.14 1.09 13.99
CA LYS A 31 -10.95 0.22 15.16
C LYS A 31 -11.73 -1.10 15.06
N SER A 32 -13.01 -1.04 14.64
CA SER A 32 -13.83 -2.25 14.48
C SER A 32 -13.29 -3.19 13.38
N PHE A 33 -12.70 -2.62 12.33
CA PHE A 33 -12.00 -3.40 11.30
C PHE A 33 -10.82 -4.16 11.90
N ILE A 34 -9.97 -3.51 12.71
CA ILE A 34 -8.84 -4.15 13.39
C ILE A 34 -9.31 -5.26 14.32
N GLU A 35 -10.36 -5.00 15.12
CA GLU A 35 -10.93 -5.95 16.10
C GLU A 35 -11.57 -7.18 15.43
N SER A 36 -12.03 -7.05 14.17
CA SER A 36 -12.59 -8.16 13.38
C SER A 36 -11.56 -9.03 12.70
N PHE A 37 -10.27 -8.68 12.79
CA PHE A 37 -9.23 -9.33 12.03
C PHE A 37 -8.68 -10.57 12.76
N ASP A 38 -8.70 -11.72 12.08
CA ASP A 38 -8.05 -12.95 12.57
C ASP A 38 -6.55 -12.89 12.24
N LEU A 39 -5.78 -12.44 13.23
CA LEU A 39 -4.34 -12.22 13.09
C LEU A 39 -3.57 -13.53 13.17
N LYS A 40 -2.66 -13.74 12.22
CA LYS A 40 -1.64 -14.79 12.31
C LYS A 40 -0.63 -14.44 13.42
N PRO A 41 0.05 -15.44 14.03
CA PRO A 41 0.97 -15.22 15.16
C PRO A 41 2.09 -14.20 14.88
N ASN A 42 2.53 -14.11 13.63
CA ASN A 42 3.61 -13.21 13.19
C ASN A 42 3.11 -11.90 12.57
N SER A 43 1.81 -11.60 12.66
CA SER A 43 1.21 -10.39 12.10
C SER A 43 0.50 -9.57 13.15
N GLY A 44 0.34 -8.29 12.90
CA GLY A 44 -0.33 -7.39 13.83
C GLY A 44 -0.57 -6.01 13.29
N PHE A 45 -1.32 -5.23 14.07
CA PHE A 45 -1.50 -3.82 13.87
C PHE A 45 -0.75 -3.04 14.94
N THR A 46 -0.19 -1.91 14.58
CA THR A 46 0.38 -0.95 15.53
C THR A 46 -0.02 0.47 15.18
N ASN A 47 -0.28 1.29 16.21
CA ASN A 47 -0.51 2.71 16.00
C ASN A 47 0.83 3.42 15.88
N LEU A 48 1.01 4.13 14.77
CA LEU A 48 2.12 5.02 14.48
C LEU A 48 1.66 6.47 14.55
N SER A 49 2.56 7.42 14.31
CA SER A 49 2.27 8.86 14.46
C SER A 49 1.13 9.38 13.57
N LYS A 50 0.86 8.75 12.43
CA LYS A 50 -0.15 9.19 11.45
C LYS A 50 -1.37 8.29 11.34
N GLY A 51 -1.30 7.05 11.82
CA GLY A 51 -2.39 6.09 11.74
C GLY A 51 -1.92 4.69 12.08
N PHE A 52 -2.82 3.72 12.03
CA PHE A 52 -2.44 2.33 12.27
C PHE A 52 -1.82 1.68 11.03
N THR A 53 -0.87 0.80 11.29
CA THR A 53 -0.12 0.07 10.27
C THR A 53 -0.23 -1.42 10.53
N PHE A 54 -0.55 -2.18 9.48
CA PHE A 54 -0.45 -3.63 9.47
C PHE A 54 0.98 -4.04 9.09
N PHE A 55 1.52 -5.05 9.80
CA PHE A 55 2.84 -5.58 9.51
C PHE A 55 2.94 -7.06 9.90
N LYS A 56 3.94 -7.73 9.33
CA LYS A 56 4.40 -9.06 9.72
C LYS A 56 5.83 -8.95 10.24
N HIS A 57 6.19 -9.75 11.24
CA HIS A 57 7.52 -9.73 11.83
C HIS A 57 7.89 -11.11 12.36
N ASP A 58 8.91 -11.72 11.79
CA ASP A 58 9.42 -13.02 12.21
C ASP A 58 10.87 -12.95 12.69
N ASN A 59 11.29 -13.94 13.48
CA ASN A 59 12.64 -14.11 14.02
C ASN A 59 13.18 -12.83 14.71
N LYS A 60 12.36 -12.21 15.54
CA LYS A 60 12.66 -10.95 16.25
C LYS A 60 13.96 -11.00 17.05
N GLU A 61 14.32 -12.18 17.57
CA GLU A 61 15.50 -12.40 18.40
C GLU A 61 16.76 -12.77 17.60
N ALA A 62 16.68 -12.81 16.26
CA ALA A 62 17.85 -13.10 15.44
C ALA A 62 18.89 -11.99 15.57
N SER A 63 20.15 -12.37 15.68
CA SER A 63 21.29 -11.43 15.83
C SER A 63 21.65 -10.66 14.57
N THR A 64 21.03 -11.02 13.42
CA THR A 64 21.24 -10.34 12.14
C THR A 64 20.45 -9.04 12.07
N ALA A 65 21.01 -8.02 11.40
CA ALA A 65 20.27 -6.80 11.12
C ALA A 65 18.93 -7.10 10.42
N PRO A 66 17.80 -6.53 10.91
CA PRO A 66 16.49 -6.75 10.33
C PRO A 66 16.43 -6.42 8.84
N ILE A 67 15.61 -7.16 8.11
CA ILE A 67 15.30 -6.92 6.69
C ILE A 67 13.86 -6.41 6.64
N ILE A 68 13.64 -5.20 6.13
CA ILE A 68 12.32 -4.60 5.97
C ILE A 68 11.94 -4.61 4.49
N LEU A 69 10.85 -5.30 4.16
CA LEU A 69 10.32 -5.45 2.81
C LEU A 69 9.21 -4.44 2.57
N ILE A 70 9.45 -3.48 1.67
CA ILE A 70 8.54 -2.40 1.31
C ILE A 70 7.98 -2.66 -0.08
N HIS A 71 6.65 -2.78 -0.17
CA HIS A 71 5.94 -3.12 -1.41
C HIS A 71 5.82 -1.95 -2.39
N GLY A 72 5.26 -2.23 -3.58
CA GLY A 72 5.10 -1.29 -4.68
C GLY A 72 3.91 -0.34 -4.56
N PHE A 73 3.40 0.10 -5.73
CA PHE A 73 2.42 1.18 -5.84
C PHE A 73 1.04 0.81 -5.30
N SER A 74 0.47 -0.34 -5.71
CA SER A 74 -0.92 -0.71 -5.41
C SER A 74 -1.06 -2.03 -4.66
N VAL A 75 -0.20 -3.01 -4.95
CA VAL A 75 -0.20 -4.33 -4.29
C VAL A 75 0.49 -4.22 -2.94
N PRO A 76 -0.18 -4.58 -1.83
CA PRO A 76 0.38 -4.46 -0.47
C PRO A 76 1.40 -5.56 -0.15
N SER A 77 1.76 -5.69 1.12
CA SER A 77 2.84 -6.57 1.61
C SER A 77 2.75 -8.03 1.19
N TYR A 78 1.58 -8.52 0.80
CA TYR A 78 1.45 -9.90 0.35
C TYR A 78 2.24 -10.22 -0.95
N ILE A 79 2.68 -9.21 -1.72
CA ILE A 79 3.61 -9.41 -2.83
C ILE A 79 4.92 -10.04 -2.36
N TRP A 80 5.28 -9.79 -1.12
CA TRP A 80 6.49 -10.29 -0.49
C TRP A 80 6.32 -11.65 0.22
N ASP A 81 5.10 -12.23 0.27
CA ASP A 81 4.85 -13.46 1.03
C ASP A 81 5.87 -14.58 0.73
N PRO A 82 6.19 -14.90 -0.53
CA PRO A 82 7.18 -15.95 -0.82
C PRO A 82 8.60 -15.60 -0.34
N THR A 83 9.00 -14.32 -0.47
CA THR A 83 10.31 -13.85 -0.01
C THR A 83 10.36 -13.77 1.51
N PHE A 84 9.28 -13.30 2.14
CA PHE A 84 9.15 -13.25 3.59
C PHE A 84 9.30 -14.65 4.22
N GLU A 85 8.56 -15.62 3.70
CA GLU A 85 8.61 -17.01 4.16
C GLU A 85 9.98 -17.63 3.95
N LEU A 86 10.62 -17.39 2.80
CA LEU A 86 11.97 -17.90 2.53
C LEU A 86 13.00 -17.34 3.51
N LEU A 87 12.97 -16.03 3.77
CA LEU A 87 13.89 -15.36 4.70
C LEU A 87 13.62 -15.81 6.14
N SER A 88 12.35 -15.89 6.53
CA SER A 88 11.93 -16.38 7.85
C SER A 88 12.42 -17.80 8.09
N ASN A 89 12.21 -18.72 7.13
CA ASN A 89 12.65 -20.13 7.22
C ASN A 89 14.18 -20.27 7.28
N LYS A 90 14.92 -19.28 6.78
CA LYS A 90 16.39 -19.22 6.91
C LYS A 90 16.86 -18.55 8.22
N GLY A 91 15.95 -18.17 9.10
CA GLY A 91 16.25 -17.57 10.41
C GLY A 91 16.59 -16.09 10.38
N TYR A 92 16.34 -15.37 9.27
CA TYR A 92 16.53 -13.91 9.24
C TYR A 92 15.42 -13.19 10.00
N ASN A 93 15.80 -12.13 10.71
CA ASN A 93 14.85 -11.15 11.23
C ASN A 93 14.23 -10.40 10.05
N VAL A 94 12.96 -10.69 9.75
CA VAL A 94 12.28 -10.15 8.56
C VAL A 94 10.97 -9.48 8.92
N ILE A 95 10.74 -8.32 8.33
CA ILE A 95 9.55 -7.49 8.50
C ILE A 95 8.99 -7.16 7.12
N SER A 96 7.66 -7.20 6.99
CA SER A 96 6.95 -6.60 5.87
C SER A 96 5.79 -5.75 6.40
N LEU A 97 5.44 -4.67 5.73
CA LEU A 97 4.35 -3.80 6.16
C LEU A 97 3.47 -3.41 4.98
N ASP A 98 2.22 -3.09 5.27
CA ASP A 98 1.35 -2.40 4.32
C ASP A 98 1.56 -0.89 4.47
N LEU A 99 1.91 -0.20 3.38
CA LEU A 99 1.99 1.25 3.37
C LEU A 99 0.60 1.86 3.56
N PHE A 100 0.50 3.04 4.17
CA PHE A 100 -0.77 3.75 4.32
C PHE A 100 -1.57 3.80 3.03
N GLY A 101 -2.88 3.59 3.11
CA GLY A 101 -3.77 3.54 1.96
C GLY A 101 -3.71 2.24 1.15
N ARG A 102 -2.91 1.25 1.56
CA ARG A 102 -2.78 -0.08 0.93
C ARG A 102 -3.11 -1.17 1.94
N GLY A 103 -3.49 -2.33 1.41
CA GLY A 103 -3.77 -3.51 2.22
C GLY A 103 -4.61 -3.22 3.45
N PHE A 104 -4.12 -3.62 4.60
CA PHE A 104 -4.83 -3.48 5.87
C PHE A 104 -4.42 -2.24 6.68
N SER A 105 -3.39 -1.49 6.27
CA SER A 105 -3.03 -0.22 6.91
C SER A 105 -4.07 0.87 6.63
N GLU A 106 -4.15 1.85 7.52
CA GLU A 106 -5.15 2.91 7.50
C GLU A 106 -5.17 3.72 6.19
N ASN A 107 -6.37 4.10 5.76
CA ASN A 107 -6.55 5.07 4.69
C ASN A 107 -6.67 6.47 5.30
N LEU A 108 -5.63 7.28 5.07
CA LEU A 108 -5.51 8.60 5.69
C LEU A 108 -6.20 9.68 4.85
N ASP A 109 -6.69 10.72 5.50
CA ASP A 109 -7.21 11.91 4.82
C ASP A 109 -6.15 13.01 4.71
N GLN A 110 -5.03 12.66 4.05
CA GLN A 110 -3.93 13.57 3.75
C GLN A 110 -3.22 13.15 2.46
N PRO A 111 -2.34 14.01 1.87
CA PRO A 111 -1.57 13.64 0.68
C PRO A 111 -0.65 12.44 0.91
N TYR A 112 -0.66 11.50 -0.03
CA TYR A 112 0.21 10.32 -0.01
C TYR A 112 1.51 10.62 -0.73
N THR A 113 2.53 11.01 0.04
CA THR A 113 3.85 11.41 -0.43
C THR A 113 4.91 10.37 -0.11
N ASP A 114 6.06 10.41 -0.80
CA ASP A 114 7.22 9.56 -0.45
C ASP A 114 7.67 9.82 1.00
N LYS A 115 7.54 11.08 1.50
CA LYS A 115 7.83 11.41 2.90
C LYS A 115 6.87 10.73 3.86
N LEU A 116 5.56 10.71 3.58
CA LEU A 116 4.57 10.04 4.43
C LEU A 116 4.90 8.56 4.60
N PHE A 117 5.27 7.88 3.52
CA PHE A 117 5.64 6.47 3.55
C PHE A 117 6.99 6.23 4.25
N ALA A 118 7.96 7.12 4.03
CA ALA A 118 9.24 7.03 4.73
C ALA A 118 9.08 7.25 6.24
N ASP A 119 8.28 8.24 6.65
CA ASP A 119 7.95 8.47 8.07
C ASP A 119 7.28 7.21 8.66
N GLN A 120 6.36 6.54 7.92
CA GLN A 120 5.71 5.30 8.37
C GLN A 120 6.74 4.19 8.64
N VAL A 121 7.72 4.00 7.76
CA VAL A 121 8.79 3.00 7.94
C VAL A 121 9.66 3.36 9.15
N ILE A 122 10.07 4.61 9.28
CA ILE A 122 10.88 5.09 10.41
C ILE A 122 10.12 4.93 11.74
N ASP A 123 8.85 5.31 11.78
CA ASP A 123 7.99 5.17 12.96
C ASP A 123 7.84 3.69 13.37
N LEU A 124 7.67 2.79 12.38
CA LEU A 124 7.60 1.36 12.63
C LEU A 124 8.92 0.84 13.21
N MET A 125 10.07 1.25 12.68
CA MET A 125 11.38 0.89 13.22
C MET A 125 11.53 1.35 14.68
N ILE A 126 11.15 2.59 14.99
CA ILE A 126 11.17 3.13 16.36
C ILE A 126 10.27 2.29 17.26
N LYS A 127 9.04 1.98 16.80
CA LYS A 127 8.05 1.20 17.56
C LYS A 127 8.52 -0.22 17.87
N LEU A 128 9.33 -0.80 17.00
CA LEU A 128 9.89 -2.14 17.14
C LEU A 128 11.29 -2.15 17.80
N ASN A 129 11.81 -1.00 18.24
CA ASN A 129 13.15 -0.83 18.78
C ASN A 129 14.27 -1.30 17.83
N ILE A 130 14.14 -0.94 16.55
CA ILE A 130 15.10 -1.26 15.49
C ILE A 130 15.95 -0.02 15.21
N ASP A 131 17.23 -0.09 15.58
CA ASP A 131 18.16 1.03 15.38
C ASP A 131 18.62 1.14 13.92
N SER A 132 18.77 0.00 13.22
CA SER A 132 19.22 -0.03 11.82
C SER A 132 18.70 -1.27 11.12
N ALA A 133 18.36 -1.15 9.83
CA ALA A 133 17.82 -2.25 9.02
C ALA A 133 18.33 -2.21 7.57
N LYS A 134 18.29 -3.38 6.92
CA LYS A 134 18.37 -3.50 5.46
C LYS A 134 16.99 -3.20 4.89
N LEU A 135 16.89 -2.20 4.00
CA LEU A 135 15.62 -1.80 3.39
C LEU A 135 15.53 -2.36 1.97
N VAL A 136 14.50 -3.13 1.70
CA VAL A 136 14.22 -3.73 0.38
C VAL A 136 12.99 -3.07 -0.20
N GLY A 137 13.10 -2.36 -1.32
CA GLY A 137 12.00 -1.62 -1.95
C GLY A 137 11.67 -2.16 -3.33
N LEU A 138 10.45 -2.67 -3.49
CA LEU A 138 9.91 -3.08 -4.79
C LEU A 138 9.21 -1.91 -5.48
N SER A 139 9.55 -1.63 -6.75
CA SER A 139 8.84 -0.63 -7.55
C SER A 139 8.74 0.72 -6.80
N ASN A 140 7.53 1.20 -6.49
CA ASN A 140 7.33 2.40 -5.66
C ASN A 140 8.00 2.32 -4.27
N GLY A 141 8.18 1.12 -3.72
CA GLY A 141 8.91 0.92 -2.46
C GLY A 141 10.36 1.38 -2.53
N GLY A 142 10.98 1.39 -3.72
CA GLY A 142 12.31 1.96 -3.91
C GLY A 142 12.36 3.47 -3.65
N ARG A 143 11.33 4.21 -4.07
CA ARG A 143 11.18 5.63 -3.72
C ARG A 143 11.11 5.84 -2.22
N VAL A 144 10.37 4.95 -1.54
CA VAL A 144 10.22 5.01 -0.06
C VAL A 144 11.56 4.80 0.64
N ILE A 145 12.33 3.75 0.27
CA ILE A 145 13.64 3.49 0.90
C ILE A 145 14.65 4.58 0.60
N SER A 146 14.63 5.16 -0.61
CA SER A 146 15.45 6.34 -0.93
C SER A 146 15.11 7.52 -0.01
N LYS A 147 13.81 7.75 0.22
CA LYS A 147 13.36 8.84 1.10
C LYS A 147 13.68 8.58 2.58
N VAL A 148 13.65 7.32 3.04
CA VAL A 148 14.15 6.95 4.38
C VAL A 148 15.63 7.28 4.51
N ALA A 149 16.44 6.89 3.52
CA ALA A 149 17.88 7.16 3.52
C ALA A 149 18.20 8.67 3.52
N GLU A 150 17.41 9.48 2.81
CA GLU A 150 17.53 10.93 2.84
C GLU A 150 17.20 11.52 4.22
N LEU A 151 16.06 11.09 4.81
CA LEU A 151 15.57 11.66 6.07
C LEU A 151 16.35 11.19 7.30
N LYS A 152 16.79 9.94 7.32
CA LYS A 152 17.43 9.32 8.48
C LYS A 152 18.45 8.26 8.03
N PRO A 153 19.57 8.64 7.40
CA PRO A 153 20.56 7.71 6.87
C PRO A 153 21.12 6.75 7.94
N SER A 154 21.18 7.17 9.20
CA SER A 154 21.70 6.37 10.31
C SER A 154 20.91 5.09 10.61
N VAL A 155 19.65 4.99 10.17
CA VAL A 155 18.83 3.78 10.37
C VAL A 155 18.93 2.79 9.20
N VAL A 156 19.73 3.09 8.17
CA VAL A 156 19.84 2.28 6.95
C VAL A 156 21.20 1.59 6.92
N SER A 157 21.19 0.25 7.04
CA SER A 157 22.41 -0.55 6.90
C SER A 157 22.72 -0.93 5.45
N SER A 158 21.71 -1.01 4.59
CA SER A 158 21.84 -1.14 3.14
C SER A 158 20.51 -0.88 2.44
N LEU A 159 20.56 -0.51 1.17
CA LEU A 159 19.41 -0.34 0.27
C LEU A 159 19.42 -1.42 -0.80
N ILE A 160 18.30 -2.11 -0.96
CA ILE A 160 18.09 -3.12 -2.00
C ILE A 160 16.89 -2.70 -2.86
N TYR A 161 17.15 -2.27 -4.07
CA TYR A 161 16.13 -1.88 -5.03
C TYR A 161 15.73 -3.08 -5.91
N VAL A 162 14.45 -3.42 -5.91
CA VAL A 162 13.89 -4.51 -6.70
C VAL A 162 12.94 -3.93 -7.74
N ALA A 163 13.27 -4.02 -9.02
CA ALA A 163 12.48 -3.45 -10.12
C ALA A 163 11.92 -2.06 -9.75
N SER A 164 12.80 -1.16 -9.30
CA SER A 164 12.40 0.02 -8.55
C SER A 164 12.10 1.22 -9.44
N SER A 165 11.05 1.96 -9.11
CA SER A 165 10.79 3.28 -9.68
C SER A 165 11.61 4.37 -8.94
N GLY A 166 11.72 5.56 -9.57
CA GLY A 166 12.43 6.71 -9.00
C GLY A 166 13.76 7.03 -9.66
N PHE A 167 14.30 6.14 -10.50
CA PHE A 167 15.58 6.35 -11.22
C PHE A 167 15.44 7.11 -12.53
N ARG A 168 14.22 7.36 -12.99
CA ARG A 168 13.95 8.17 -14.19
C ARG A 168 13.36 9.51 -13.80
N SER A 169 13.76 10.55 -14.52
CA SER A 169 13.10 11.85 -14.44
C SER A 169 11.66 11.74 -14.90
N ILE A 170 10.76 12.40 -14.20
CA ILE A 170 9.33 12.38 -14.46
C ILE A 170 8.78 13.78 -14.62
N GLN A 171 7.68 13.91 -15.38
CA GLN A 171 6.90 15.14 -15.39
C GLN A 171 6.05 15.19 -14.11
N GLU A 172 6.38 16.12 -13.24
CA GLU A 172 5.64 16.29 -11.98
C GLU A 172 4.25 16.90 -12.21
N SER A 173 3.26 16.42 -11.45
CA SER A 173 1.94 17.02 -11.46
C SER A 173 1.99 18.41 -10.82
N LYS A 174 1.40 19.40 -11.51
CA LYS A 174 1.26 20.78 -10.98
C LYS A 174 0.20 20.85 -9.88
N ASP A 175 -0.89 20.09 -10.04
CA ASP A 175 -1.95 19.97 -9.03
C ASP A 175 -1.78 18.68 -8.25
N LYS A 176 -1.51 18.81 -6.96
CA LYS A 176 -1.35 17.68 -6.03
C LYS A 176 -2.66 17.32 -5.31
N SER A 177 -3.72 18.12 -5.46
CA SER A 177 -5.02 17.83 -4.87
C SER A 177 -5.72 16.66 -5.57
N VAL A 178 -6.62 16.00 -4.86
CA VAL A 178 -7.44 14.91 -5.39
C VAL A 178 -8.90 15.23 -5.12
N SER A 179 -9.66 15.51 -6.18
CA SER A 179 -11.09 15.81 -6.09
C SER A 179 -11.93 14.51 -5.98
N ASN A 180 -13.15 14.63 -5.46
CA ASN A 180 -14.09 13.52 -5.44
C ASN A 180 -14.44 13.05 -6.85
N GLU A 181 -14.56 13.98 -7.81
CA GLU A 181 -14.83 13.66 -9.22
C GLU A 181 -13.71 12.78 -9.82
N GLU A 182 -12.43 13.12 -9.54
CA GLU A 182 -11.30 12.29 -9.97
C GLU A 182 -11.37 10.87 -9.39
N VAL A 183 -11.74 10.74 -8.11
CA VAL A 183 -11.90 9.45 -7.43
C VAL A 183 -13.03 8.64 -8.09
N GLU A 184 -14.20 9.25 -8.29
CA GLU A 184 -15.35 8.59 -8.93
C GLU A 184 -15.02 8.14 -10.36
N ASN A 185 -14.37 9.00 -11.14
CA ASN A 185 -13.93 8.68 -12.49
C ASN A 185 -12.88 7.57 -12.50
N PHE A 186 -11.94 7.58 -11.56
CA PHE A 186 -10.95 6.51 -11.43
C PHE A 186 -11.62 5.16 -11.10
N ILE A 187 -12.53 5.12 -10.13
CA ILE A 187 -13.28 3.91 -9.77
C ILE A 187 -14.06 3.40 -10.97
N LYS A 188 -14.83 4.26 -11.61
CA LYS A 188 -15.67 3.90 -12.77
C LYS A 188 -14.86 3.31 -13.92
N ASN A 189 -13.72 3.89 -14.23
CA ASN A 189 -12.95 3.56 -15.44
C ASN A 189 -11.91 2.45 -15.22
N ASN A 190 -11.37 2.30 -14.01
CA ASN A 190 -10.26 1.38 -13.75
C ASN A 190 -10.68 0.15 -12.95
N TYR A 191 -11.53 0.28 -11.92
CA TYR A 191 -11.86 -0.85 -11.04
C TYR A 191 -12.45 -2.08 -11.76
N PRO A 192 -13.24 -1.95 -12.85
CA PRO A 192 -13.76 -3.11 -13.54
C PRO A 192 -12.70 -4.06 -14.13
N THR A 193 -11.50 -3.56 -14.39
CA THR A 193 -10.44 -4.32 -15.08
C THR A 193 -9.10 -4.34 -14.37
N ILE A 194 -8.88 -3.47 -13.37
CA ILE A 194 -7.57 -3.28 -12.75
C ILE A 194 -7.04 -4.55 -12.06
N SER A 195 -7.90 -5.37 -11.46
CA SER A 195 -7.51 -6.63 -10.83
C SER A 195 -6.95 -7.64 -11.83
N LYS A 196 -7.61 -7.78 -12.97
CA LYS A 196 -7.14 -8.66 -14.05
C LYS A 196 -5.86 -8.14 -14.68
N GLY A 197 -5.72 -6.81 -14.84
CA GLY A 197 -4.51 -6.18 -15.35
C GLY A 197 -3.26 -6.45 -14.50
N GLN A 198 -3.42 -6.79 -13.20
CA GLN A 198 -2.29 -7.14 -12.35
C GLN A 198 -1.59 -8.46 -12.77
N LEU A 199 -2.26 -9.35 -13.47
CA LEU A 199 -1.66 -10.59 -13.99
C LEU A 199 -0.69 -10.32 -15.13
N GLU A 200 -0.86 -9.21 -15.86
CA GLU A 200 0.01 -8.82 -16.99
C GLU A 200 1.41 -8.36 -16.52
N ASP A 201 1.56 -8.03 -15.22
CA ASP A 201 2.84 -7.66 -14.61
C ASP A 201 3.76 -8.87 -14.40
N PHE A 202 3.24 -10.11 -14.48
CA PHE A 202 4.02 -11.32 -14.33
C PHE A 202 4.49 -11.89 -15.68
N LYS A 203 5.74 -12.35 -15.72
CA LYS A 203 6.29 -13.09 -16.89
C LYS A 203 5.53 -14.40 -17.15
N TYR A 204 5.05 -15.05 -16.09
CA TYR A 204 4.33 -16.33 -16.09
C TYR A 204 3.05 -16.20 -15.27
N PRO A 205 2.00 -15.52 -15.79
CA PRO A 205 0.76 -15.26 -15.06
C PRO A 205 0.04 -16.54 -14.59
N GLU A 206 0.23 -17.66 -15.30
CA GLU A 206 -0.32 -18.97 -14.96
C GLU A 206 0.18 -19.51 -13.60
N ASN A 207 1.30 -19.02 -13.12
CA ASN A 207 1.84 -19.38 -11.79
C ASN A 207 1.23 -18.56 -10.66
N HIS A 208 0.35 -17.60 -10.97
CA HIS A 208 -0.24 -16.67 -10.00
C HIS A 208 -1.77 -16.73 -10.00
N ILE A 209 -2.32 -17.97 -10.02
CA ILE A 209 -3.78 -18.21 -9.97
C ILE A 209 -4.36 -17.59 -8.69
N GLY A 210 -5.49 -16.87 -8.83
CA GLY A 210 -6.15 -16.19 -7.73
C GLY A 210 -5.53 -14.85 -7.33
N TRP A 211 -4.52 -14.37 -8.06
CA TRP A 211 -3.90 -13.08 -7.79
C TRP A 211 -4.84 -11.90 -8.05
N ASP A 212 -5.61 -11.98 -9.11
CA ASP A 212 -6.62 -10.98 -9.47
C ASP A 212 -7.78 -10.94 -8.47
N GLU A 213 -8.25 -12.11 -7.99
CA GLU A 213 -9.26 -12.16 -6.92
C GLU A 213 -8.72 -11.53 -5.62
N LYS A 214 -7.46 -11.83 -5.27
CA LYS A 214 -6.80 -11.25 -4.09
C LYS A 214 -6.66 -9.74 -4.22
N TYR A 215 -6.38 -9.23 -5.42
CA TYR A 215 -6.34 -7.80 -5.67
C TYR A 215 -7.75 -7.17 -5.64
N GLU A 216 -8.78 -7.86 -6.14
CA GLU A 216 -10.16 -7.36 -6.12
C GLU A 216 -10.68 -7.10 -4.69
N GLU A 217 -10.19 -7.84 -3.68
CA GLU A 217 -10.50 -7.56 -2.27
C GLU A 217 -10.06 -6.16 -1.85
N LEU A 218 -8.96 -5.62 -2.40
CA LEU A 218 -8.46 -4.28 -2.08
C LEU A 218 -9.43 -3.19 -2.53
N LEU A 219 -10.17 -3.42 -3.62
CA LEU A 219 -11.11 -2.46 -4.19
C LEU A 219 -12.33 -2.20 -3.30
N LYS A 220 -12.52 -3.02 -2.27
CA LYS A 220 -13.58 -2.84 -1.25
C LYS A 220 -13.22 -1.81 -0.19
N TYR A 221 -11.94 -1.45 -0.03
CA TYR A 221 -11.48 -0.54 1.02
C TYR A 221 -11.69 0.92 0.62
N LYS A 222 -12.50 1.63 1.42
CA LYS A 222 -12.82 3.04 1.19
C LYS A 222 -11.55 3.89 1.23
N GLY A 223 -11.34 4.71 0.19
CA GLY A 223 -10.19 5.60 0.06
C GLY A 223 -8.99 4.99 -0.69
N PHE A 224 -9.10 3.75 -1.19
CA PHE A 224 -8.01 3.12 -1.95
C PHE A 224 -7.73 3.87 -3.26
N ALA A 225 -8.76 4.22 -4.05
CA ALA A 225 -8.59 5.03 -5.26
C ALA A 225 -7.93 6.38 -4.96
N LYS A 226 -8.42 7.11 -3.93
CA LYS A 226 -7.84 8.38 -3.50
C LYS A 226 -6.36 8.25 -3.17
N ALA A 227 -5.99 7.17 -2.46
CA ALA A 227 -4.60 6.91 -2.11
C ALA A 227 -3.71 6.67 -3.34
N LEU A 228 -4.18 5.91 -4.33
CA LEU A 228 -3.45 5.66 -5.58
C LEU A 228 -3.25 6.95 -6.39
N ILE A 229 -4.32 7.72 -6.59
CA ILE A 229 -4.28 8.99 -7.34
C ILE A 229 -3.32 9.97 -6.63
N SER A 230 -3.47 10.14 -5.32
CA SER A 230 -2.63 11.04 -4.54
C SER A 230 -1.16 10.65 -4.59
N THR A 231 -0.83 9.36 -4.45
CA THR A 231 0.55 8.89 -4.56
C THR A 231 1.16 9.25 -5.92
N ARG A 232 0.44 8.98 -7.02
CA ARG A 232 0.93 9.31 -8.38
C ARG A 232 1.14 10.81 -8.57
N LYS A 233 0.19 11.64 -8.11
CA LYS A 233 0.30 13.11 -8.19
C LYS A 233 1.44 13.68 -7.35
N ASN A 234 1.86 13.00 -6.29
CA ASN A 234 2.93 13.44 -5.39
C ASN A 234 4.31 12.86 -5.75
N HIS A 235 4.43 12.07 -6.81
CA HIS A 235 5.73 11.67 -7.31
C HIS A 235 6.50 12.88 -7.84
N TYR A 236 7.82 12.86 -7.67
CA TYR A 236 8.77 13.87 -8.15
C TYR A 236 10.08 13.19 -8.56
N THR A 237 10.92 13.91 -9.30
CA THR A 237 12.24 13.42 -9.70
C THR A 237 13.17 13.28 -8.49
N MET A 238 13.83 12.12 -8.31
CA MET A 238 14.60 11.79 -7.11
C MET A 238 16.13 11.91 -7.30
N ASP A 239 16.59 12.54 -8.37
CA ASP A 239 18.01 12.61 -8.73
C ASP A 239 18.87 13.18 -7.60
N ASP A 240 18.42 14.25 -6.93
CA ASP A 240 19.14 14.86 -5.80
C ASP A 240 19.24 13.92 -4.61
N ILE A 241 18.21 13.09 -4.37
CA ILE A 241 18.23 12.10 -3.30
C ILE A 241 19.21 10.98 -3.65
N HIS A 242 19.17 10.47 -4.88
CA HIS A 242 20.06 9.41 -5.33
C HIS A 242 21.52 9.87 -5.34
N LYS A 243 21.79 11.15 -5.68
CA LYS A 243 23.13 11.73 -5.57
C LYS A 243 23.63 11.73 -4.11
N LYS A 244 22.81 12.13 -3.15
CA LYS A 244 23.16 12.07 -1.72
C LYS A 244 23.43 10.63 -1.25
N ILE A 245 22.63 9.66 -1.73
CA ILE A 245 22.83 8.24 -1.43
C ILE A 245 24.16 7.76 -2.01
N GLN A 246 24.48 8.14 -3.25
CA GLN A 246 25.76 7.81 -3.90
C GLN A 246 26.96 8.40 -3.16
N GLU A 247 26.83 9.58 -2.56
CA GLU A 247 27.86 10.26 -1.77
C GLU A 247 27.95 9.70 -0.33
N SER A 248 27.04 8.80 0.07
CA SER A 248 27.02 8.17 1.38
C SER A 248 27.76 6.82 1.39
N ASP A 249 28.09 6.32 2.58
CA ASP A 249 28.68 4.99 2.76
C ASP A 249 27.63 3.86 2.80
N ILE A 250 26.35 4.14 2.46
CA ILE A 250 25.28 3.14 2.49
C ILE A 250 25.45 2.18 1.32
N PRO A 251 25.64 0.86 1.56
CA PRO A 251 25.70 -0.13 0.49
C PRO A 251 24.38 -0.19 -0.30
N VAL A 252 24.47 -0.16 -1.62
CA VAL A 252 23.34 -0.18 -2.54
C VAL A 252 23.41 -1.42 -3.43
N TYR A 253 22.30 -2.14 -3.53
CA TYR A 253 22.13 -3.30 -4.41
C TYR A 253 20.89 -3.11 -5.27
N THR A 254 20.94 -3.64 -6.50
CA THR A 254 19.83 -3.60 -7.46
C THR A 254 19.52 -4.99 -7.98
N ILE A 255 18.23 -5.33 -8.09
CA ILE A 255 17.73 -6.58 -8.63
C ILE A 255 16.65 -6.24 -9.67
N TRP A 256 16.83 -6.66 -10.91
CA TRP A 256 15.87 -6.45 -11.98
C TRP A 256 15.61 -7.71 -12.77
N GLY A 257 14.38 -7.87 -13.25
CA GLY A 257 14.06 -8.87 -14.25
C GLY A 257 14.44 -8.38 -15.66
N ASP A 258 15.10 -9.23 -16.44
CA ASP A 258 15.47 -8.97 -17.85
C ASP A 258 14.24 -8.78 -18.77
N SER A 259 13.10 -9.26 -18.34
CA SER A 259 11.83 -9.23 -19.06
C SER A 259 10.79 -8.29 -18.42
N ASP A 260 11.21 -7.42 -17.47
CA ASP A 260 10.33 -6.47 -16.82
C ASP A 260 9.82 -5.42 -17.82
N LYS A 261 8.47 -5.38 -18.00
CA LYS A 261 7.79 -4.44 -18.91
C LYS A 261 7.18 -3.25 -18.17
N VAL A 262 7.16 -3.28 -16.83
CA VAL A 262 6.57 -2.24 -15.97
C VAL A 262 7.61 -1.21 -15.58
N VAL A 263 8.74 -1.68 -15.05
CA VAL A 263 9.91 -0.86 -14.73
C VAL A 263 11.10 -1.41 -15.51
N VAL A 264 11.19 -1.00 -16.76
CA VAL A 264 12.21 -1.47 -17.68
C VAL A 264 13.60 -1.08 -17.17
N TYR A 265 14.53 -2.03 -17.20
CA TYR A 265 15.95 -1.79 -16.95
C TYR A 265 16.61 -1.32 -18.24
N ASP A 266 17.15 -0.09 -18.24
CA ASP A 266 17.92 0.51 -19.36
C ASP A 266 19.38 0.65 -18.96
#